data_a35f252088ab5cc2fac13741dd89e3a4
#
_entry.id   a35f252088ab5cc2fac13741dd89e3a4
#
_cell.length_a   1.000
_cell.length_b   1.000
_cell.length_c   1.000
_cell.angle_alpha   90.00
_cell.angle_beta   90.00
_cell.angle_gamma   90.00
#
_symmetry.space_group_name_H-M   'P 1'
#
loop_
_entity.id
_entity.type
_entity.pdbx_description
1 polymer ?
#
loop_
_entity_poly.entity_id
_entity_poly.type
_entity_poly.pdbx_seq_one_letter_code
_entity_poly.pdbx_strand_id
1 'polypeptide(L)'
;MRLNALQHSRASDKLIYTLHYLALSHGRSVGPQRIEITLDLTHQDFANLTGLTRETAATELNKLKHQDVITYSKHTLYQLDLAKLTAMLNDQYISDIQIKL
;
A
#
# COMPACT_ATOMS: atom_id res chain seq x y z
N MET A 1 -9.09 22.11 3.77
CA MET A 1 -9.52 21.63 3.44
C MET A 1 -9.60 20.57 2.95
N ARG A 2 -9.90 19.96 2.81
CA ARG A 2 -10.02 19.00 2.47
C ARG A 2 -9.85 18.50 1.23
N LEU A 3 -9.26 18.98 0.41
CA LEU A 3 -8.93 18.54 -0.91
C LEU A 3 -8.16 17.25 -0.89
N ASN A 4 -7.30 17.10 0.09
CA ASN A 4 -6.52 15.88 0.20
C ASN A 4 -7.39 14.67 0.47
N ALA A 5 -8.49 14.87 1.15
CA ALA A 5 -9.40 13.78 1.42
C ALA A 5 -10.02 13.23 0.15
N LEU A 6 -10.04 14.01 -0.92
CA LEU A 6 -10.54 13.54 -2.19
C LEU A 6 -9.56 12.66 -2.93
N GLN A 7 -8.27 12.84 -2.65
CA GLN A 7 -7.22 12.11 -3.34
C GLN A 7 -6.83 10.83 -2.62
N HIS A 8 -6.92 10.83 -1.30
CA HIS A 8 -6.50 9.72 -0.47
C HIS A 8 -7.63 9.33 0.45
N SER A 9 -8.24 8.19 0.18
CA SER A 9 -9.24 7.65 1.08
C SER A 9 -8.54 7.03 2.28
N ARG A 10 -9.29 6.87 3.38
CA ARG A 10 -8.75 6.18 4.54
C ARG A 10 -8.38 4.75 4.22
N ALA A 11 -9.16 4.10 3.35
CA ALA A 11 -8.86 2.74 2.93
C ALA A 11 -7.53 2.69 2.21
N SER A 12 -7.30 3.64 1.31
CA SER A 12 -6.04 3.73 0.58
C SER A 12 -4.87 3.92 1.54
N ASP A 13 -5.02 4.84 2.49
CA ASP A 13 -3.97 5.12 3.46
C ASP A 13 -3.62 3.89 4.28
N LYS A 14 -4.62 3.17 4.76
CA LYS A 14 -4.40 1.97 5.55
C LYS A 14 -3.62 0.93 4.78
N LEU A 15 -3.95 0.73 3.51
CA LEU A 15 -3.24 -0.24 2.70
C LEU A 15 -1.81 0.18 2.42
N ILE A 16 -1.58 1.46 2.14
CA ILE A 16 -0.23 1.94 1.89
C ILE A 16 0.65 1.74 3.11
N TYR A 17 0.17 2.10 4.29
CA TYR A 17 0.92 1.88 5.52
C TYR A 17 1.16 0.39 5.78
N THR A 18 0.15 -0.43 5.54
CA THR A 18 0.28 -1.87 5.76
C THR A 18 1.32 -2.48 4.81
N LEU A 19 1.28 -2.09 3.54
CA LEU A 19 2.25 -2.58 2.57
C LEU A 19 3.68 -2.16 2.95
N HIS A 20 3.83 -0.92 3.40
CA HIS A 20 5.14 -0.45 3.83
C HIS A 20 5.64 -1.23 5.04
N TYR A 21 4.77 -1.46 6.01
CA TYR A 21 5.11 -2.26 7.18
C TYR A 21 5.54 -3.68 6.77
N LEU A 22 4.79 -4.30 5.87
CA LEU A 22 5.10 -5.65 5.41
C LEU A 22 6.42 -5.67 4.64
N ALA A 23 6.69 -4.64 3.86
CA ALA A 23 7.96 -4.54 3.14
C ALA A 23 9.14 -4.49 4.10
N LEU A 24 8.99 -3.78 5.22
CA LEU A 24 10.06 -3.67 6.20
C LEU A 24 10.23 -4.93 7.04
N SER A 25 9.13 -5.59 7.40
CA SER A 25 9.17 -6.70 8.33
C SER A 25 9.27 -8.06 7.64
N HIS A 26 8.71 -8.19 6.44
CA HIS A 26 8.65 -9.46 5.72
C HIS A 26 9.02 -9.30 4.25
N GLY A 27 9.85 -8.31 3.93
CA GLY A 27 10.24 -8.06 2.57
C GLY A 27 11.57 -8.67 2.22
N ARG A 28 11.76 -8.96 0.94
CA ARG A 28 13.01 -9.44 0.39
C ARG A 28 13.33 -8.63 -0.86
N SER A 29 14.54 -8.09 -0.94
CA SER A 29 14.95 -7.33 -2.11
C SER A 29 15.05 -8.26 -3.32
N VAL A 30 14.37 -7.89 -4.41
CA VAL A 30 14.40 -8.66 -5.64
C VAL A 30 14.87 -7.81 -6.82
N GLY A 31 15.40 -6.63 -6.54
CA GLY A 31 15.92 -5.73 -7.56
C GLY A 31 16.04 -4.33 -7.01
N PRO A 32 16.55 -3.38 -7.79
CA PRO A 32 16.65 -1.99 -7.33
C PRO A 32 15.28 -1.44 -7.02
N GLN A 33 15.08 -0.96 -5.80
CA GLN A 33 13.81 -0.38 -5.36
C GLN A 33 12.63 -1.33 -5.48
N ARG A 34 12.88 -2.64 -5.47
CA ARG A 34 11.82 -3.61 -5.61
C ARG A 34 11.91 -4.63 -4.50
N ILE A 35 10.80 -4.76 -3.78
CA ILE A 35 10.71 -5.63 -2.60
C ILE A 35 9.59 -6.63 -2.83
N GLU A 36 9.88 -7.90 -2.56
CA GLU A 36 8.83 -8.92 -2.56
C GLU A 36 8.44 -9.22 -1.13
N ILE A 37 7.13 -9.18 -0.87
CA ILE A 37 6.61 -9.60 0.43
C ILE A 37 6.62 -11.12 0.46
N THR A 38 7.30 -11.69 1.44
CA THR A 38 7.52 -13.14 1.50
C THR A 38 6.35 -13.91 2.11
N LEU A 39 5.28 -13.19 2.49
CA LEU A 39 4.08 -13.82 3.01
C LEU A 39 3.08 -14.05 1.88
N ASP A 40 2.37 -15.15 1.97
CA ASP A 40 1.35 -15.53 1.01
C ASP A 40 0.02 -14.92 1.45
N LEU A 41 -0.31 -13.73 0.92
CA LEU A 41 -1.44 -12.94 1.41
C LEU A 41 -2.55 -12.90 0.38
N THR A 42 -3.77 -13.12 0.85
CA THR A 42 -4.98 -12.99 0.04
C THR A 42 -5.60 -11.62 0.28
N HIS A 43 -6.62 -11.27 -0.52
CA HIS A 43 -7.39 -10.05 -0.27
C HIS A 43 -8.03 -10.07 1.11
N GLN A 44 -8.47 -11.24 1.56
CA GLN A 44 -9.07 -11.35 2.89
C GLN A 44 -8.03 -11.08 3.98
N ASP A 45 -6.78 -11.53 3.76
CA ASP A 45 -5.72 -11.24 4.71
C ASP A 45 -5.48 -9.74 4.83
N PHE A 46 -5.44 -9.04 3.69
CA PHE A 46 -5.30 -7.59 3.71
C PHE A 46 -6.48 -6.92 4.40
N ALA A 47 -7.68 -7.41 4.15
CA ALA A 47 -8.87 -6.87 4.82
C ALA A 47 -8.74 -7.03 6.34
N ASN A 48 -8.31 -8.19 6.79
CA ASN A 48 -8.14 -8.45 8.21
C ASN A 48 -7.07 -7.56 8.84
N LEU A 49 -5.97 -7.35 8.13
CA LEU A 49 -4.86 -6.53 8.64
C LEU A 49 -5.24 -5.05 8.71
N THR A 50 -6.09 -4.58 7.82
CA THR A 50 -6.42 -3.17 7.71
C THR A 50 -7.75 -2.81 8.36
N GLY A 51 -8.56 -3.80 8.71
CA GLY A 51 -9.91 -3.52 9.20
C GLY A 51 -10.89 -3.13 8.11
N LEU A 52 -10.55 -3.41 6.85
CA LEU A 52 -11.41 -3.13 5.71
C LEU A 52 -12.22 -4.37 5.36
N THR A 53 -13.26 -4.18 4.52
CA THR A 53 -13.93 -5.32 3.93
C THR A 53 -13.06 -5.91 2.84
N ARG A 54 -13.29 -7.17 2.50
CA ARG A 54 -12.57 -7.83 1.42
C ARG A 54 -12.73 -7.08 0.11
N GLU A 55 -13.95 -6.62 -0.19
CA GLU A 55 -14.21 -5.88 -1.42
C GLU A 55 -13.44 -4.57 -1.48
N THR A 56 -13.42 -3.84 -0.37
CA THR A 56 -12.70 -2.58 -0.34
C THR A 56 -11.19 -2.82 -0.47
N ALA A 57 -10.67 -3.82 0.23
CA ALA A 57 -9.26 -4.15 0.13
C ALA A 57 -8.90 -4.53 -1.31
N ALA A 58 -9.72 -5.35 -1.97
CA ALA A 58 -9.47 -5.75 -3.35
C ALA A 58 -9.49 -4.55 -4.29
N THR A 59 -10.44 -3.65 -4.11
CA THR A 59 -10.55 -2.46 -4.95
C THR A 59 -9.31 -1.57 -4.81
N GLU A 60 -8.88 -1.35 -3.58
CA GLU A 60 -7.71 -0.49 -3.34
C GLU A 60 -6.42 -1.13 -3.82
N LEU A 61 -6.28 -2.45 -3.65
CA LEU A 61 -5.12 -3.15 -4.19
C LEU A 61 -5.07 -3.09 -5.70
N ASN A 62 -6.23 -3.21 -6.36
CA ASN A 62 -6.28 -3.09 -7.82
C ASN A 62 -5.87 -1.70 -8.29
N LYS A 63 -6.26 -0.65 -7.57
CA LYS A 63 -5.82 0.70 -7.91
C LYS A 63 -4.30 0.81 -7.87
N LEU A 64 -3.68 0.27 -6.83
CA LEU A 64 -2.24 0.29 -6.71
C LEU A 64 -1.57 -0.53 -7.81
N LYS A 65 -2.18 -1.63 -8.20
CA LYS A 65 -1.68 -2.44 -9.29
C LYS A 65 -1.72 -1.67 -10.62
N HIS A 66 -2.79 -0.94 -10.87
CA HIS A 66 -2.91 -0.13 -12.08
C HIS A 66 -1.90 1.02 -12.11
N GLN A 67 -1.47 1.48 -10.95
CA GLN A 67 -0.46 2.53 -10.85
C GLN A 67 0.96 1.96 -10.81
N ASP A 68 1.10 0.66 -10.98
CA ASP A 68 2.39 -0.05 -10.96
C ASP A 68 3.13 0.12 -9.63
N VAL A 69 2.41 0.37 -8.55
CA VAL A 69 2.99 0.38 -7.22
C VAL A 69 3.21 -1.03 -6.72
N ILE A 70 2.29 -1.94 -7.06
CA ILE A 70 2.41 -3.34 -6.71
C ILE A 70 2.20 -4.20 -7.95
N THR A 71 2.81 -5.39 -7.93
CA THR A 71 2.54 -6.42 -8.92
C THR A 71 2.45 -7.74 -8.17
N TYR A 72 1.78 -8.72 -8.78
CA TYR A 72 1.75 -10.05 -8.22
C TYR A 72 2.85 -10.88 -8.86
N SER A 73 3.53 -11.64 -8.02
CA SER A 73 4.50 -12.59 -8.50
C SER A 73 3.98 -13.94 -8.08
N LYS A 74 3.63 -14.79 -9.01
CA LYS A 74 3.08 -16.10 -8.72
C LYS A 74 2.02 -16.07 -7.63
N HIS A 75 0.81 -16.35 -7.97
CA HIS A 75 -0.28 -16.43 -7.01
C HIS A 75 -0.41 -15.16 -6.18
N THR A 76 -0.09 -15.24 -4.90
CA THR A 76 -0.36 -14.16 -3.98
C THR A 76 0.89 -13.46 -3.43
N LEU A 77 2.05 -13.76 -3.99
CA LEU A 77 3.26 -13.05 -3.58
C LEU A 77 3.30 -11.69 -4.25
N TYR A 78 3.34 -10.64 -3.44
CA TYR A 78 3.30 -9.28 -3.92
C TYR A 78 4.69 -8.71 -4.03
N GLN A 79 4.94 -7.97 -5.11
CA GLN A 79 6.16 -7.18 -5.27
C GLN A 79 5.78 -5.72 -5.26
N LEU A 80 6.57 -4.91 -4.59
CA LEU A 80 6.31 -3.50 -4.41
C LEU A 80 7.38 -2.68 -5.10
N ASP A 81 6.97 -1.57 -5.71
CA ASP A 81 7.91 -0.54 -6.14
C ASP A 81 8.13 0.37 -4.96
N LEU A 82 9.26 0.22 -4.30
CA LEU A 82 9.53 0.92 -3.05
C LEU A 82 9.58 2.42 -3.25
N ALA A 83 10.11 2.88 -4.38
CA ALA A 83 10.19 4.32 -4.64
C ALA A 83 8.80 4.92 -4.73
N LYS A 84 7.89 4.28 -5.46
CA LYS A 84 6.52 4.79 -5.58
C LYS A 84 5.78 4.74 -4.26
N LEU A 85 5.95 3.64 -3.52
CA LEU A 85 5.29 3.49 -2.23
C LEU A 85 5.77 4.56 -1.25
N THR A 86 7.07 4.80 -1.21
CA THR A 86 7.64 5.81 -0.33
C THR A 86 7.15 7.21 -0.71
N ALA A 87 7.04 7.50 -2.01
CA ALA A 87 6.50 8.78 -2.46
C ALA A 87 5.07 8.97 -1.96
N MET A 88 4.25 7.94 -2.01
CA MET A 88 2.87 8.02 -1.51
C MET A 88 2.84 8.28 -0.01
N LEU A 89 3.72 7.65 0.74
CA LEU A 89 3.81 7.88 2.18
C LEU A 89 4.24 9.30 2.50
N ASN A 90 5.20 9.81 1.75
CA ASN A 90 5.66 11.18 1.95
C ASN A 90 4.56 12.18 1.67
N ASP A 91 3.77 11.95 0.63
CA ASP A 91 2.65 12.81 0.32
C ASP A 91 1.63 12.83 1.46
N GLN A 92 1.33 11.68 2.03
CA GLN A 92 0.42 11.60 3.18
C GLN A 92 1.00 12.34 4.38
N TYR A 93 2.27 12.13 4.66
CA TYR A 93 2.92 12.75 5.79
C TYR A 93 2.89 14.27 5.68
N ILE A 94 3.19 14.79 4.50
CA ILE A 94 3.18 16.22 4.25
C ILE A 94 1.78 16.78 4.41
N SER A 95 0.78 16.08 3.89
CA SER A 95 -0.62 16.49 4.02
C SER A 95 -1.03 16.56 5.49
N ASP A 96 -0.64 15.56 6.28
CA ASP A 96 -0.96 15.54 7.70
C ASP A 96 -0.32 16.71 8.44
N ILE A 97 0.93 17.01 8.12
CA ILE A 97 1.63 18.13 8.73
C ILE A 97 0.93 19.44 8.40
N GLN A 98 0.54 19.63 7.15
CA GLN A 98 -0.16 20.85 6.73
C GLN A 98 -1.48 21.03 7.45
N ILE A 99 -2.18 19.93 7.69
CA ILE A 99 -3.45 19.99 8.41
C ILE A 99 -3.24 20.47 9.85
N LYS A 100 -2.16 20.05 10.47
CA LYS A 100 -1.88 20.39 11.86
C LYS A 100 -1.44 21.84 12.03
N LEU A 101 -0.91 22.41 10.99
CA LEU A 101 -0.46 23.79 11.06
C LEU A 101 -1.62 24.76 10.88
#